data_2d58678118d2b62fd51757b9f55669c5
#
_entry.id   2d58678118d2b62fd51757b9f55669c5
#
_cell.length_a   1.000
_cell.length_b   1.000
_cell.length_c   1.000
_cell.angle_alpha   90.00
_cell.angle_beta   90.00
_cell.angle_gamma   90.00
#
_symmetry.space_group_name_H-M   'P 1'
#
loop_
_entity.id
_entity.type
_entity.pdbx_description
1 polymer ?
#
loop_
_entity_poly.entity_id
_entity_poly.type
_entity_poly.pdbx_seq_one_letter_code
_entity_poly.pdbx_strand_id
1 'polypeptide(L)'
;MSHTFDDFIDENGHITIGEGQTLVRHVEVNVEENSDTLAYRFVDYSRERDGEAHELTWAEFGTRLKAVAARLQQVTQPGDRVAILAPQGLEYVIAFFGAIYAGTIAVPLFDPDEPGHTDRLHAVLGDCKPSAILTASNSAAGVRAFFRALPAAERPRIIAVDAVPDSVGETWVEPKAGLDDIAYLQYTSGSTRTPAGVEITHRAVGVNALQMVDSMEINHDSRGVTWLPMFHDMGLLTVILPALGGKYITIMSPRAFVQRPWRWIKELAAVSDGAGTFAAAPNFAFEHAAQRGLPKNGESLDLSNVIGLINGSEPVTTSSMKKFNEAFGPYGLPKSAIKPSYGMAEATLFVSTSKHADEAKVVYVDRVELNAGNFVVVAPDAPGAIPQVSTGTVARSQWAAIVDSETATEVADEHVGEIWLHGENIGKGYWGRDTETTETFHNKLVHRVPEGSHAEGAPEGGNWMRTGDFGVYHDGELYITGRVKDLVIVDGRNHYPQDIEFSAQEASKALRPGFVAAFAVPLNQLPDIVFEFSGAALTKDSDDSSEQLVIVAERAPGSGKADPAPIADEVRAAVSARHGVTVRDVLLVPAGSIPRTSSGKIARRACKAAYIEGTLRGGYQQTAFPDAELPD
;
A
#
# COMPACT_ATOMS: atom_id res chain seq x y z
N MET A 1 -14.15 -32.10 -0.27
CA MET A 1 -13.88 -31.56 -1.62
C MET A 1 -13.30 -30.16 -1.42
N SER A 2 -12.05 -29.97 -1.81
CA SER A 2 -11.46 -28.61 -1.78
C SER A 2 -12.36 -27.69 -2.60
N HIS A 3 -12.81 -26.59 -2.02
CA HIS A 3 -13.60 -25.60 -2.74
C HIS A 3 -12.80 -25.12 -3.95
N THR A 4 -13.40 -25.18 -5.11
CA THR A 4 -12.88 -24.51 -6.31
C THR A 4 -13.41 -23.07 -6.33
N PHE A 5 -12.76 -22.19 -7.08
CA PHE A 5 -13.26 -20.81 -7.20
C PHE A 5 -14.73 -20.75 -7.67
N ASP A 6 -15.15 -21.69 -8.52
CA ASP A 6 -16.53 -21.78 -9.04
C ASP A 6 -17.57 -22.01 -7.94
N ASP A 7 -17.19 -22.61 -6.81
CA ASP A 7 -18.09 -22.81 -5.66
C ASP A 7 -18.49 -21.48 -4.97
N PHE A 8 -17.78 -20.41 -5.27
CA PHE A 8 -18.03 -19.06 -4.75
C PHE A 8 -18.71 -18.14 -5.76
N ILE A 9 -19.15 -18.64 -6.92
CA ILE A 9 -19.82 -17.84 -7.94
C ILE A 9 -21.32 -18.14 -7.94
N ASP A 10 -22.14 -17.11 -7.81
CA ASP A 10 -23.60 -17.22 -7.90
C ASP A 10 -24.09 -17.34 -9.35
N GLU A 11 -25.39 -17.53 -9.52
CA GLU A 11 -26.06 -17.65 -10.84
C GLU A 11 -25.92 -16.40 -11.73
N ASN A 12 -25.60 -15.23 -11.14
CA ASN A 12 -25.39 -13.96 -11.83
C ASN A 12 -23.90 -13.70 -12.13
N GLY A 13 -23.02 -14.64 -11.72
CA GLY A 13 -21.58 -14.50 -11.90
C GLY A 13 -20.91 -13.64 -10.85
N HIS A 14 -21.56 -13.34 -9.73
CA HIS A 14 -20.98 -12.58 -8.63
C HIS A 14 -20.30 -13.51 -7.61
N ILE A 15 -19.21 -13.02 -7.02
CA ILE A 15 -18.57 -13.68 -5.87
C ILE A 15 -19.52 -13.60 -4.69
N THR A 16 -19.77 -14.74 -4.06
CA THR A 16 -20.61 -14.84 -2.87
C THR A 16 -19.96 -15.79 -1.86
N ILE A 17 -20.05 -15.43 -0.59
CA ILE A 17 -19.58 -16.25 0.52
C ILE A 17 -20.79 -16.67 1.34
N GLY A 18 -21.00 -17.98 1.48
CA GLY A 18 -22.11 -18.55 2.23
C GLY A 18 -22.01 -18.27 3.75
N GLU A 19 -23.17 -18.24 4.42
CA GLU A 19 -23.20 -18.14 5.88
C GLU A 19 -22.32 -19.22 6.54
N GLY A 20 -21.51 -18.82 7.54
CA GLY A 20 -20.57 -19.71 8.23
C GLY A 20 -19.21 -19.89 7.53
N GLN A 21 -19.02 -19.43 6.31
CA GLN A 21 -17.74 -19.46 5.61
C GLN A 21 -16.84 -18.29 6.04
N THR A 22 -16.60 -18.17 7.34
CA THR A 22 -15.65 -17.19 7.89
C THR A 22 -14.21 -17.57 7.57
N LEU A 23 -13.26 -16.65 7.82
CA LEU A 23 -11.83 -16.95 7.62
C LEU A 23 -11.37 -18.15 8.47
N VAL A 24 -11.95 -18.36 9.65
CA VAL A 24 -11.71 -19.56 10.49
C VAL A 24 -12.11 -20.81 9.72
N ARG A 25 -13.33 -20.84 9.14
CA ARG A 25 -13.82 -22.02 8.41
C ARG A 25 -12.98 -22.32 7.17
N HIS A 26 -12.54 -21.32 6.43
CA HIS A 26 -11.66 -21.52 5.27
C HIS A 26 -10.33 -22.20 5.68
N VAL A 27 -9.74 -21.79 6.80
CA VAL A 27 -8.53 -22.45 7.33
C VAL A 27 -8.84 -23.88 7.80
N GLU A 28 -9.94 -24.10 8.55
CA GLU A 28 -10.31 -25.44 9.03
C GLU A 28 -10.54 -26.43 7.87
N VAL A 29 -11.14 -26.00 6.75
CA VAL A 29 -11.28 -26.83 5.55
C VAL A 29 -9.91 -27.30 5.05
N ASN A 30 -8.92 -26.42 4.99
CA ASN A 30 -7.57 -26.83 4.59
C ASN A 30 -6.90 -27.75 5.62
N VAL A 31 -7.11 -27.53 6.93
CA VAL A 31 -6.61 -28.42 7.98
C VAL A 31 -7.23 -29.81 7.86
N GLU A 32 -8.52 -29.88 7.53
CA GLU A 32 -9.24 -31.15 7.38
C GLU A 32 -8.86 -31.91 6.08
N GLU A 33 -8.73 -31.19 4.96
CA GLU A 33 -8.62 -31.81 3.63
C GLU A 33 -7.18 -31.83 3.07
N ASN A 34 -6.33 -30.88 3.49
CA ASN A 34 -4.97 -30.68 2.99
C ASN A 34 -3.90 -30.84 4.09
N SER A 35 -4.19 -31.59 5.16
CA SER A 35 -3.43 -31.66 6.41
C SER A 35 -1.91 -31.72 6.23
N ASP A 36 -1.43 -32.59 5.34
CA ASP A 36 -0.01 -32.88 5.14
C ASP A 36 0.65 -31.97 4.10
N THR A 37 -0.11 -31.07 3.47
CA THR A 37 0.45 -30.14 2.50
C THR A 37 0.99 -28.88 3.18
N LEU A 38 1.97 -28.26 2.52
CA LEU A 38 2.59 -27.03 3.01
C LEU A 38 1.60 -25.87 2.93
N ALA A 39 1.46 -25.11 4.03
CA ALA A 39 0.68 -23.89 4.10
C ALA A 39 1.58 -22.65 4.02
N TYR A 40 2.65 -22.65 4.80
CA TYR A 40 3.58 -21.52 4.91
C TYR A 40 5.03 -21.98 4.97
N ARG A 41 5.90 -21.22 4.31
CA ARG A 41 7.35 -21.39 4.35
C ARG A 41 7.99 -20.02 4.64
N PHE A 42 8.78 -19.92 5.69
CA PHE A 42 9.58 -18.74 6.00
C PHE A 42 11.05 -19.02 5.73
N VAL A 43 11.70 -18.15 4.94
CA VAL A 43 13.14 -18.25 4.68
C VAL A 43 13.88 -17.22 5.51
N ASP A 44 14.57 -17.68 6.55
CA ASP A 44 15.37 -16.84 7.43
C ASP A 44 16.79 -16.61 6.87
N TYR A 45 17.06 -15.37 6.52
CA TYR A 45 18.37 -14.92 6.04
C TYR A 45 19.19 -14.20 7.13
N SER A 46 18.80 -14.29 8.39
CA SER A 46 19.47 -13.57 9.49
C SER A 46 20.84 -14.15 9.82
N ARG A 47 21.01 -15.46 9.68
CA ARG A 47 22.23 -16.20 10.03
C ARG A 47 22.93 -16.75 8.80
N GLU A 48 22.18 -17.35 7.88
CA GLU A 48 22.70 -18.02 6.70
C GLU A 48 22.51 -17.17 5.45
N ARG A 49 23.57 -17.10 4.60
CA ARG A 49 23.54 -16.32 3.36
C ARG A 49 22.45 -16.79 2.39
N ASP A 50 22.30 -18.11 2.30
CA ASP A 50 21.38 -18.79 1.36
C ASP A 50 19.99 -19.04 1.98
N GLY A 51 19.84 -18.66 3.26
CA GLY A 51 18.61 -18.76 4.04
C GLY A 51 18.37 -20.16 4.62
N GLU A 52 17.73 -20.19 5.78
CA GLU A 52 17.21 -21.39 6.42
C GLU A 52 15.69 -21.40 6.27
N ALA A 53 15.14 -22.47 5.71
CA ALA A 53 13.69 -22.59 5.48
C ALA A 53 13.03 -23.23 6.71
N HIS A 54 12.00 -22.57 7.22
CA HIS A 54 11.09 -23.08 8.24
C HIS A 54 9.71 -23.25 7.60
N GLU A 55 9.10 -24.39 7.79
CA GLU A 55 7.88 -24.78 7.08
C GLU A 55 6.78 -25.16 8.07
N LEU A 56 5.52 -24.92 7.68
CA LEU A 56 4.33 -25.37 8.40
C LEU A 56 3.38 -26.02 7.42
N THR A 57 3.01 -27.28 7.69
CA THR A 57 1.85 -27.93 7.07
C THR A 57 0.54 -27.37 7.61
N TRP A 58 -0.57 -27.63 6.92
CA TRP A 58 -1.89 -27.22 7.43
C TRP A 58 -2.22 -27.84 8.79
N ALA A 59 -1.83 -29.12 9.02
CA ALA A 59 -2.04 -29.78 10.32
C ALA A 59 -1.27 -29.11 11.45
N GLU A 60 0.02 -28.81 11.23
CA GLU A 60 0.86 -28.11 12.20
C GLU A 60 0.34 -26.70 12.45
N PHE A 61 -0.04 -25.98 11.39
CA PHE A 61 -0.62 -24.65 11.48
C PHE A 61 -1.90 -24.66 12.31
N GLY A 62 -2.88 -25.54 11.98
CA GLY A 62 -4.13 -25.68 12.74
C GLY A 62 -3.91 -26.00 14.21
N THR A 63 -2.94 -26.87 14.52
CA THR A 63 -2.56 -27.20 15.90
C THR A 63 -2.07 -25.96 16.65
N ARG A 64 -1.18 -25.19 16.04
CA ARG A 64 -0.66 -23.95 16.63
C ARG A 64 -1.75 -22.90 16.80
N LEU A 65 -2.65 -22.73 15.81
CA LEU A 65 -3.76 -21.79 15.89
C LEU A 65 -4.69 -22.09 17.07
N LYS A 66 -5.09 -23.37 17.21
CA LYS A 66 -5.98 -23.79 18.33
C LYS A 66 -5.31 -23.58 19.68
N ALA A 67 -4.01 -23.84 19.81
CA ALA A 67 -3.27 -23.60 21.05
C ALA A 67 -3.25 -22.12 21.44
N VAL A 68 -2.88 -21.24 20.49
CA VAL A 68 -2.86 -19.77 20.73
C VAL A 68 -4.26 -19.23 21.00
N ALA A 69 -5.25 -19.67 20.22
CA ALA A 69 -6.64 -19.25 20.40
C ALA A 69 -7.21 -19.65 21.77
N ALA A 70 -7.02 -20.91 22.17
CA ALA A 70 -7.45 -21.39 23.49
C ALA A 70 -6.79 -20.59 24.63
N ARG A 71 -5.51 -20.23 24.46
CA ARG A 71 -4.81 -19.39 25.43
C ARG A 71 -5.38 -17.98 25.50
N LEU A 72 -5.76 -17.38 24.36
CA LEU A 72 -6.42 -16.09 24.31
C LEU A 72 -7.82 -16.16 24.93
N GLN A 73 -8.61 -17.18 24.65
CA GLN A 73 -9.96 -17.37 25.20
C GLN A 73 -10.00 -17.43 26.73
N GLN A 74 -8.88 -17.78 27.39
CA GLN A 74 -8.75 -17.75 28.86
C GLN A 74 -8.63 -16.33 29.44
N VAL A 75 -8.26 -15.33 28.59
CA VAL A 75 -7.88 -13.99 29.08
C VAL A 75 -8.54 -12.84 28.33
N THR A 76 -9.32 -13.13 27.28
CA THR A 76 -10.05 -12.17 26.46
C THR A 76 -11.52 -12.58 26.29
N GLN A 77 -12.32 -11.65 25.78
CA GLN A 77 -13.71 -11.91 25.37
C GLN A 77 -13.83 -11.79 23.83
N PRO A 78 -14.85 -12.41 23.20
CA PRO A 78 -15.15 -12.17 21.80
C PRO A 78 -15.27 -10.68 21.48
N GLY A 79 -14.65 -10.25 20.38
CA GLY A 79 -14.60 -8.84 19.96
C GLY A 79 -13.55 -7.97 20.66
N ASP A 80 -12.81 -8.50 21.63
CA ASP A 80 -11.64 -7.81 22.16
C ASP A 80 -10.56 -7.63 21.09
N ARG A 81 -9.80 -6.52 21.15
CA ARG A 81 -8.67 -6.28 20.23
C ARG A 81 -7.44 -6.97 20.78
N VAL A 82 -6.75 -7.67 19.90
CA VAL A 82 -5.48 -8.35 20.19
C VAL A 82 -4.44 -7.83 19.21
N ALA A 83 -3.47 -7.07 19.72
CA ALA A 83 -2.41 -6.51 18.88
C ALA A 83 -1.26 -7.51 18.69
N ILE A 84 -0.72 -7.54 17.47
CA ILE A 84 0.38 -8.41 17.08
C ILE A 84 1.64 -7.56 17.00
N LEU A 85 2.54 -7.75 17.95
CA LEU A 85 3.85 -7.08 18.03
C LEU A 85 4.95 -8.14 17.91
N ALA A 86 5.11 -8.69 16.73
CA ALA A 86 6.07 -9.76 16.47
C ALA A 86 6.91 -9.43 15.22
N PRO A 87 8.12 -9.95 15.13
CA PRO A 87 8.89 -9.89 13.89
C PRO A 87 8.20 -10.69 12.79
N GLN A 88 8.50 -10.33 11.54
CA GLN A 88 7.99 -11.06 10.39
C GLN A 88 8.50 -12.50 10.37
N GLY A 89 7.58 -13.46 10.30
CA GLY A 89 7.88 -14.89 10.34
C GLY A 89 6.62 -15.73 10.52
N LEU A 90 6.79 -17.02 10.76
CA LEU A 90 5.68 -17.95 10.99
C LEU A 90 4.89 -17.60 12.25
N GLU A 91 5.59 -17.12 13.31
CA GLU A 91 4.97 -16.69 14.56
C GLU A 91 4.01 -15.52 14.36
N TYR A 92 4.30 -14.62 13.40
CA TYR A 92 3.39 -13.55 13.04
C TYR A 92 2.10 -14.07 12.41
N VAL A 93 2.23 -15.01 11.47
CA VAL A 93 1.07 -15.65 10.81
C VAL A 93 0.22 -16.41 11.82
N ILE A 94 0.86 -17.19 12.71
CA ILE A 94 0.19 -17.91 13.81
C ILE A 94 -0.51 -16.91 14.75
N ALA A 95 0.12 -15.80 15.09
CA ALA A 95 -0.46 -14.77 15.95
C ALA A 95 -1.72 -14.15 15.32
N PHE A 96 -1.65 -13.80 14.04
CA PHE A 96 -2.76 -13.19 13.32
C PHE A 96 -3.98 -14.11 13.27
N PHE A 97 -3.82 -15.31 12.73
CA PHE A 97 -4.92 -16.26 12.64
C PHE A 97 -5.35 -16.78 14.02
N GLY A 98 -4.43 -16.95 14.97
CA GLY A 98 -4.74 -17.35 16.34
C GLY A 98 -5.63 -16.35 17.09
N ALA A 99 -5.45 -15.05 16.84
CA ALA A 99 -6.35 -14.02 17.37
C ALA A 99 -7.78 -14.17 16.79
N ILE A 100 -7.88 -14.37 15.47
CA ILE A 100 -9.17 -14.60 14.78
C ILE A 100 -9.84 -15.90 15.27
N TYR A 101 -9.05 -16.96 15.45
CA TYR A 101 -9.51 -18.25 15.99
C TYR A 101 -10.01 -18.16 17.44
N ALA A 102 -9.58 -17.16 18.18
CA ALA A 102 -10.10 -16.89 19.52
C ALA A 102 -11.45 -16.14 19.52
N GLY A 103 -11.92 -15.67 18.36
CA GLY A 103 -13.09 -14.80 18.22
C GLY A 103 -12.77 -13.35 18.59
N THR A 104 -11.50 -12.96 18.59
CA THR A 104 -11.05 -11.60 18.87
C THR A 104 -10.73 -10.85 17.57
N ILE A 105 -10.62 -9.54 17.65
CA ILE A 105 -10.26 -8.68 16.53
C ILE A 105 -8.73 -8.57 16.47
N ALA A 106 -8.10 -9.12 15.44
CA ALA A 106 -6.67 -9.01 15.25
C ALA A 106 -6.27 -7.57 14.87
N VAL A 107 -5.16 -7.07 15.43
CA VAL A 107 -4.59 -5.77 15.07
C VAL A 107 -3.13 -5.98 14.64
N PRO A 108 -2.88 -6.15 13.33
CA PRO A 108 -1.54 -6.37 12.80
C PRO A 108 -0.68 -5.13 12.98
N LEU A 109 0.41 -5.23 13.73
CA LEU A 109 1.37 -4.17 13.96
C LEU A 109 2.79 -4.73 13.77
N PHE A 110 3.78 -4.00 14.19
CA PHE A 110 5.20 -4.34 14.03
C PHE A 110 5.90 -4.49 15.38
N ASP A 111 7.07 -5.11 15.37
CA ASP A 111 7.92 -5.26 16.54
C ASP A 111 8.35 -3.87 17.06
N PRO A 112 8.21 -3.56 18.36
CA PRO A 112 8.65 -2.28 18.94
C PRO A 112 10.14 -1.97 18.74
N ASP A 113 10.97 -2.99 18.54
CA ASP A 113 12.41 -2.82 18.29
C ASP A 113 12.71 -2.39 16.83
N GLU A 114 11.70 -2.32 15.96
CA GLU A 114 11.89 -1.74 14.62
C GLU A 114 12.11 -0.23 14.69
N PRO A 115 13.22 0.28 14.13
CA PRO A 115 13.58 1.70 14.27
C PRO A 115 12.63 2.62 13.51
N GLY A 116 12.29 3.76 14.13
CA GLY A 116 11.59 4.87 13.46
C GLY A 116 10.06 4.83 13.52
N HIS A 117 9.45 3.89 14.27
CA HIS A 117 8.00 3.73 14.30
C HIS A 117 7.35 3.82 15.69
N THR A 118 8.10 4.16 16.72
CA THR A 118 7.65 4.14 18.14
C THR A 118 6.43 5.03 18.38
N ASP A 119 6.42 6.27 17.86
CA ASP A 119 5.31 7.22 18.07
C ASP A 119 4.03 6.72 17.40
N ARG A 120 4.14 6.14 16.21
CA ARG A 120 3.02 5.52 15.51
C ARG A 120 2.45 4.34 16.29
N LEU A 121 3.31 3.49 16.84
CA LEU A 121 2.89 2.36 17.65
C LEU A 121 2.13 2.80 18.89
N HIS A 122 2.61 3.84 19.58
CA HIS A 122 1.88 4.45 20.70
C HIS A 122 0.50 4.99 20.30
N ALA A 123 0.42 5.68 19.16
CA ALA A 123 -0.83 6.23 18.66
C ALA A 123 -1.86 5.13 18.35
N VAL A 124 -1.43 4.06 17.65
CA VAL A 124 -2.32 2.93 17.30
C VAL A 124 -2.77 2.18 18.55
N LEU A 125 -1.86 1.87 19.47
CA LEU A 125 -2.20 1.15 20.69
C LEU A 125 -3.12 1.98 21.61
N GLY A 126 -2.95 3.31 21.61
CA GLY A 126 -3.85 4.24 22.31
C GLY A 126 -5.25 4.29 21.70
N ASP A 127 -5.38 4.08 20.40
CA ASP A 127 -6.65 4.07 19.66
C ASP A 127 -7.39 2.72 19.83
N CYS A 128 -6.73 1.60 19.50
CA CYS A 128 -7.38 0.27 19.57
C CYS A 128 -7.50 -0.30 20.98
N LYS A 129 -6.70 0.15 21.94
CA LYS A 129 -6.69 -0.30 23.36
C LYS A 129 -6.78 -1.82 23.48
N PRO A 130 -5.75 -2.57 23.08
CA PRO A 130 -5.81 -4.03 23.02
C PRO A 130 -5.86 -4.65 24.41
N SER A 131 -6.67 -5.69 24.60
CA SER A 131 -6.76 -6.49 25.84
C SER A 131 -5.56 -7.42 26.00
N ALA A 132 -4.99 -7.89 24.87
CA ALA A 132 -3.80 -8.75 24.83
C ALA A 132 -2.86 -8.38 23.67
N ILE A 133 -1.61 -8.77 23.85
CA ILE A 133 -0.54 -8.65 22.85
C ILE A 133 -0.03 -10.06 22.52
N LEU A 134 0.04 -10.37 21.24
CA LEU A 134 0.74 -11.55 20.73
C LEU A 134 2.12 -11.14 20.21
N THR A 135 3.13 -11.93 20.53
CA THR A 135 4.51 -11.73 20.11
C THR A 135 5.23 -13.07 19.96
N ALA A 136 6.49 -13.05 19.55
CA ALA A 136 7.39 -14.21 19.60
C ALA A 136 8.30 -14.14 20.84
N SER A 137 8.81 -15.28 21.32
CA SER A 137 9.66 -15.35 22.49
C SER A 137 10.91 -14.48 22.40
N ASN A 138 11.50 -14.39 21.21
CA ASN A 138 12.70 -13.56 20.95
C ASN A 138 12.42 -12.05 21.08
N SER A 139 11.20 -11.58 20.86
CA SER A 139 10.78 -10.17 20.97
C SER A 139 10.05 -9.85 22.28
N ALA A 140 9.67 -10.86 23.06
CA ALA A 140 8.85 -10.67 24.27
C ALA A 140 9.50 -9.74 25.32
N ALA A 141 10.82 -9.68 25.39
CA ALA A 141 11.53 -8.77 26.30
C ALA A 141 11.39 -7.31 25.87
N GLY A 142 11.55 -7.00 24.59
CA GLY A 142 11.35 -5.67 23.99
C GLY A 142 9.91 -5.20 24.14
N VAL A 143 8.94 -6.07 23.85
CA VAL A 143 7.50 -5.79 24.02
C VAL A 143 7.18 -5.47 25.50
N ARG A 144 7.70 -6.24 26.46
CA ARG A 144 7.51 -5.93 27.88
C ARG A 144 8.15 -4.60 28.28
N ALA A 145 9.32 -4.29 27.74
CA ALA A 145 10.00 -3.02 27.99
C ALA A 145 9.19 -1.83 27.45
N PHE A 146 8.59 -1.97 26.28
CA PHE A 146 7.73 -0.95 25.65
C PHE A 146 6.55 -0.57 26.58
N PHE A 147 5.89 -1.55 27.19
CA PHE A 147 4.75 -1.30 28.09
C PHE A 147 5.14 -0.97 29.53
N ARG A 148 6.45 -0.90 29.86
CA ARG A 148 6.91 -0.68 31.26
C ARG A 148 6.46 0.67 31.82
N ALA A 149 6.31 1.70 30.98
CA ALA A 149 5.89 3.04 31.39
C ALA A 149 4.42 3.09 31.85
N LEU A 150 3.58 2.14 31.42
CA LEU A 150 2.18 2.08 31.85
C LEU A 150 2.06 1.54 33.28
N PRO A 151 1.05 2.01 34.07
CA PRO A 151 0.68 1.40 35.34
C PRO A 151 0.42 -0.10 35.17
N ALA A 152 0.78 -0.90 36.18
CA ALA A 152 0.68 -2.37 36.09
C ALA A 152 -0.75 -2.87 35.76
N ALA A 153 -1.78 -2.17 36.23
CA ALA A 153 -3.18 -2.49 35.98
C ALA A 153 -3.65 -2.18 34.55
N GLU A 154 -2.92 -1.33 33.82
CA GLU A 154 -3.26 -0.91 32.45
C GLU A 154 -2.43 -1.66 31.39
N ARG A 155 -1.48 -2.50 31.81
CA ARG A 155 -0.66 -3.27 30.89
C ARG A 155 -1.45 -4.41 30.28
N PRO A 156 -1.44 -4.55 28.93
CA PRO A 156 -2.10 -5.67 28.28
C PRO A 156 -1.40 -6.99 28.63
N ARG A 157 -2.10 -8.10 28.51
CA ARG A 157 -1.53 -9.44 28.63
C ARG A 157 -0.61 -9.72 27.45
N ILE A 158 0.63 -10.11 27.70
CA ILE A 158 1.61 -10.44 26.65
C ILE A 158 1.77 -11.96 26.58
N ILE A 159 1.53 -12.53 25.40
CA ILE A 159 1.62 -13.97 25.11
C ILE A 159 2.63 -14.17 23.98
N ALA A 160 3.68 -14.95 24.26
CA ALA A 160 4.58 -15.42 23.22
C ALA A 160 3.97 -16.67 22.57
N VAL A 161 3.65 -16.58 21.28
CA VAL A 161 2.89 -17.63 20.58
C VAL A 161 3.64 -18.96 20.50
N ASP A 162 4.94 -18.89 20.29
CA ASP A 162 5.84 -20.04 20.23
C ASP A 162 6.08 -20.72 21.60
N ALA A 163 5.75 -20.05 22.71
CA ALA A 163 5.83 -20.58 24.07
C ALA A 163 4.53 -21.24 24.56
N VAL A 164 3.44 -21.18 23.80
CA VAL A 164 2.16 -21.83 24.15
C VAL A 164 2.28 -23.33 23.82
N PRO A 165 2.09 -24.25 24.78
CA PRO A 165 2.09 -25.69 24.50
C PRO A 165 0.91 -26.10 23.61
N ASP A 166 1.13 -27.02 22.67
CA ASP A 166 0.08 -27.51 21.75
C ASP A 166 -1.11 -28.14 22.47
N SER A 167 -0.87 -28.79 23.62
CA SER A 167 -1.92 -29.40 24.44
C SER A 167 -2.96 -28.39 24.96
N VAL A 168 -2.65 -27.09 25.01
CA VAL A 168 -3.63 -26.06 25.36
C VAL A 168 -4.76 -25.99 24.32
N GLY A 169 -4.46 -26.32 23.04
CA GLY A 169 -5.43 -26.35 21.94
C GLY A 169 -6.59 -27.33 22.14
N GLU A 170 -6.45 -28.34 23.00
CA GLU A 170 -7.52 -29.28 23.35
C GLU A 170 -8.71 -28.57 24.02
N THR A 171 -8.48 -27.40 24.60
CA THR A 171 -9.53 -26.58 25.26
C THR A 171 -10.10 -25.49 24.34
N TRP A 172 -9.69 -25.44 23.08
CA TRP A 172 -10.19 -24.45 22.12
C TRP A 172 -11.67 -24.65 21.84
N VAL A 173 -12.41 -23.56 21.80
CA VAL A 173 -13.81 -23.52 21.42
C VAL A 173 -13.95 -22.69 20.16
N GLU A 174 -14.58 -23.27 19.14
CA GLU A 174 -14.83 -22.54 17.90
C GLU A 174 -15.66 -21.27 18.16
N PRO A 175 -15.18 -20.09 17.70
CA PRO A 175 -15.91 -18.85 17.91
C PRO A 175 -17.19 -18.82 17.06
N LYS A 176 -18.25 -18.23 17.60
CA LYS A 176 -19.51 -18.00 16.88
C LYS A 176 -19.45 -16.67 16.11
N ALA A 177 -18.45 -16.51 15.25
CA ALA A 177 -18.33 -15.33 14.42
C ALA A 177 -19.22 -15.45 13.17
N GLY A 178 -19.92 -14.37 12.83
CA GLY A 178 -20.62 -14.20 11.56
C GLY A 178 -19.73 -13.54 10.50
N LEU A 179 -20.21 -13.53 9.25
CA LEU A 179 -19.48 -12.92 8.14
C LEU A 179 -19.28 -11.39 8.32
N ASP A 180 -20.24 -10.72 8.98
CA ASP A 180 -20.21 -9.27 9.18
C ASP A 180 -19.53 -8.84 10.49
N ASP A 181 -19.00 -9.81 11.26
CA ASP A 181 -18.14 -9.53 12.40
C ASP A 181 -16.75 -9.11 11.92
N ILE A 182 -16.12 -8.23 12.71
CA ILE A 182 -14.78 -7.71 12.39
C ILE A 182 -13.73 -8.79 12.64
N ALA A 183 -13.01 -9.17 11.61
CA ALA A 183 -11.89 -10.10 11.70
C ALA A 183 -10.61 -9.40 12.18
N TYR A 184 -10.33 -8.21 11.66
CA TYR A 184 -9.14 -7.44 12.03
C TYR A 184 -9.31 -5.94 11.77
N LEU A 185 -8.45 -5.13 12.40
CA LEU A 185 -8.31 -3.70 12.13
C LEU A 185 -7.05 -3.46 11.30
N GLN A 186 -7.23 -2.94 10.08
CA GLN A 186 -6.12 -2.53 9.25
C GLN A 186 -5.81 -1.05 9.47
N TYR A 187 -4.72 -0.74 10.16
CA TYR A 187 -4.30 0.63 10.36
C TYR A 187 -3.61 1.20 9.13
N THR A 188 -4.22 2.24 8.56
CA THR A 188 -3.69 2.90 7.36
C THR A 188 -2.40 3.66 7.66
N SER A 189 -1.52 3.73 6.66
CA SER A 189 -0.31 4.55 6.73
C SER A 189 -0.57 6.05 6.58
N GLY A 190 -1.83 6.47 6.69
CA GLY A 190 -2.37 7.78 6.31
C GLY A 190 -1.47 8.96 6.65
N SER A 191 -1.51 9.96 5.78
CA SER A 191 -0.79 11.24 5.90
C SER A 191 -1.29 12.12 7.05
N THR A 192 -2.32 11.68 7.80
CA THR A 192 -2.86 12.36 8.98
C THR A 192 -2.09 11.94 10.22
N ARG A 193 -1.95 12.84 11.20
CA ARG A 193 -1.22 12.59 12.47
C ARG A 193 -1.79 11.43 13.29
N THR A 194 -3.04 11.06 13.10
CA THR A 194 -3.73 10.02 13.85
C THR A 194 -4.03 8.84 12.94
N PRO A 195 -3.42 7.66 13.17
CA PRO A 195 -3.74 6.44 12.42
C PRO A 195 -5.22 6.08 12.57
N ALA A 196 -5.85 5.62 11.48
CA ALA A 196 -7.22 5.14 11.47
C ALA A 196 -7.25 3.63 11.23
N GLY A 197 -7.90 2.88 12.10
CA GLY A 197 -8.10 1.45 11.96
C GLY A 197 -9.33 1.17 11.10
N VAL A 198 -9.14 0.62 9.91
CA VAL A 198 -10.25 0.17 9.05
C VAL A 198 -10.79 -1.14 9.60
N GLU A 199 -12.07 -1.21 9.82
CA GLU A 199 -12.79 -2.39 10.28
C GLU A 199 -13.01 -3.37 9.13
N ILE A 200 -12.22 -4.44 9.06
CA ILE A 200 -12.32 -5.47 8.01
C ILE A 200 -13.09 -6.66 8.55
N THR A 201 -14.23 -6.96 7.92
CA THR A 201 -15.07 -8.10 8.28
C THR A 201 -14.59 -9.41 7.65
N HIS A 202 -15.06 -10.55 8.16
CA HIS A 202 -14.80 -11.85 7.54
C HIS A 202 -15.29 -11.90 6.09
N ARG A 203 -16.44 -11.30 5.79
CA ARG A 203 -16.98 -11.16 4.43
C ARG A 203 -16.02 -10.36 3.55
N ALA A 204 -15.63 -9.17 3.99
CA ALA A 204 -14.82 -8.27 3.19
C ALA A 204 -13.48 -8.90 2.80
N VAL A 205 -12.78 -9.52 3.75
CA VAL A 205 -11.49 -10.17 3.46
C VAL A 205 -11.65 -11.41 2.58
N GLY A 206 -12.69 -12.20 2.80
CA GLY A 206 -12.97 -13.39 1.99
C GLY A 206 -13.27 -13.01 0.54
N VAL A 207 -14.18 -12.05 0.30
CA VAL A 207 -14.52 -11.56 -1.03
C VAL A 207 -13.29 -10.97 -1.72
N ASN A 208 -12.50 -10.15 -1.02
CA ASN A 208 -11.34 -9.50 -1.63
C ASN A 208 -10.21 -10.50 -1.98
N ALA A 209 -10.00 -11.52 -1.16
CA ALA A 209 -9.06 -12.61 -1.48
C ALA A 209 -9.52 -13.39 -2.72
N LEU A 210 -10.83 -13.71 -2.84
CA LEU A 210 -11.38 -14.37 -4.02
C LEU A 210 -11.30 -13.48 -5.28
N GLN A 211 -11.47 -12.17 -5.14
CA GLN A 211 -11.24 -11.21 -6.23
C GLN A 211 -9.80 -11.26 -6.75
N MET A 212 -8.82 -11.39 -5.86
CA MET A 212 -7.42 -11.58 -6.27
C MET A 212 -7.19 -12.94 -6.94
N VAL A 213 -7.80 -14.01 -6.40
CA VAL A 213 -7.72 -15.36 -6.99
C VAL A 213 -8.24 -15.34 -8.42
N ASP A 214 -9.43 -14.74 -8.66
CA ASP A 214 -10.04 -14.61 -9.99
C ASP A 214 -9.17 -13.76 -10.94
N SER A 215 -8.82 -12.54 -10.52
CA SER A 215 -8.12 -11.58 -11.38
C SER A 215 -6.70 -12.01 -11.76
N MET A 216 -6.03 -12.78 -10.90
CA MET A 216 -4.68 -13.29 -11.12
C MET A 216 -4.65 -14.74 -11.63
N GLU A 217 -5.81 -15.37 -11.78
CA GLU A 217 -5.96 -16.78 -12.14
C GLU A 217 -5.16 -17.72 -11.22
N ILE A 218 -5.14 -17.38 -9.92
CA ILE A 218 -4.48 -18.21 -8.90
C ILE A 218 -5.27 -19.52 -8.74
N ASN A 219 -4.57 -20.62 -8.78
CA ASN A 219 -5.16 -21.96 -8.62
C ASN A 219 -4.41 -22.77 -7.55
N HIS A 220 -4.86 -23.98 -7.28
CA HIS A 220 -4.28 -24.86 -6.25
C HIS A 220 -2.81 -25.22 -6.46
N ASP A 221 -2.28 -25.05 -7.68
CA ASP A 221 -0.86 -25.28 -7.99
C ASP A 221 -0.04 -24.00 -7.89
N SER A 222 -0.68 -22.83 -7.73
CA SER A 222 -0.01 -21.53 -7.65
C SER A 222 0.58 -21.31 -6.27
N ARG A 223 1.85 -20.89 -6.21
CA ARG A 223 2.52 -20.48 -4.97
C ARG A 223 2.85 -18.99 -4.95
N GLY A 224 2.71 -18.38 -3.80
CA GLY A 224 3.06 -16.97 -3.63
C GLY A 224 4.43 -16.78 -3.00
N VAL A 225 5.03 -15.62 -3.27
CA VAL A 225 6.28 -15.18 -2.64
C VAL A 225 6.12 -13.76 -2.13
N THR A 226 6.36 -13.53 -0.84
CA THR A 226 6.26 -12.19 -0.25
C THR A 226 7.44 -11.86 0.66
N TRP A 227 7.85 -10.62 0.59
CA TRP A 227 8.76 -9.96 1.54
C TRP A 227 8.09 -8.74 2.18
N LEU A 228 6.83 -8.46 1.79
CA LEU A 228 6.11 -7.30 2.27
C LEU A 228 5.84 -7.39 3.77
N PRO A 229 5.89 -6.26 4.50
CA PRO A 229 5.52 -6.24 5.91
C PRO A 229 4.09 -6.73 6.11
N MET A 230 3.88 -7.69 7.00
CA MET A 230 2.56 -8.28 7.27
C MET A 230 1.60 -7.36 8.05
N PHE A 231 2.08 -6.24 8.57
CA PHE A 231 1.22 -5.19 9.14
C PHE A 231 0.65 -4.23 8.09
N HIS A 232 1.07 -4.34 6.82
CA HIS A 232 0.50 -3.66 5.68
C HIS A 232 -0.54 -4.53 4.98
N ASP A 233 -1.60 -3.91 4.49
CA ASP A 233 -2.70 -4.53 3.77
C ASP A 233 -2.24 -5.50 2.65
N MET A 234 -1.33 -5.07 1.77
CA MET A 234 -0.82 -5.91 0.68
C MET A 234 0.00 -7.11 1.19
N GLY A 235 0.82 -6.94 2.22
CA GLY A 235 1.55 -8.03 2.84
C GLY A 235 0.63 -9.01 3.57
N LEU A 236 -0.35 -8.46 4.30
CA LEU A 236 -1.30 -9.26 5.08
C LEU A 236 -2.22 -10.08 4.18
N LEU A 237 -2.84 -9.46 3.16
CA LEU A 237 -3.74 -10.20 2.26
C LEU A 237 -2.99 -11.30 1.50
N THR A 238 -1.72 -11.07 1.11
CA THR A 238 -0.91 -12.12 0.49
C THR A 238 -0.77 -13.35 1.37
N VAL A 239 -0.57 -13.21 2.70
CA VAL A 239 -0.48 -14.37 3.60
C VAL A 239 -1.85 -14.97 3.97
N ILE A 240 -2.95 -14.27 3.69
CA ILE A 240 -4.31 -14.81 3.84
C ILE A 240 -4.71 -15.70 2.65
N LEU A 241 -4.20 -15.42 1.45
CA LEU A 241 -4.57 -16.10 0.21
C LEU A 241 -4.58 -17.64 0.29
N PRO A 242 -3.60 -18.35 0.92
CA PRO A 242 -3.63 -19.81 0.98
C PRO A 242 -4.87 -20.39 1.64
N ALA A 243 -5.55 -19.63 2.50
CA ALA A 243 -6.79 -20.08 3.13
C ALA A 243 -7.96 -20.22 2.12
N LEU A 244 -7.95 -19.44 1.02
CA LEU A 244 -9.02 -19.37 0.03
C LEU A 244 -8.60 -19.84 -1.36
N GLY A 245 -7.29 -19.82 -1.67
CA GLY A 245 -6.77 -20.27 -2.97
C GLY A 245 -5.25 -20.23 -3.00
N GLY A 246 -4.66 -21.02 -3.90
CA GLY A 246 -3.22 -21.18 -3.99
C GLY A 246 -2.71 -22.35 -3.14
N LYS A 247 -1.43 -22.67 -3.33
CA LYS A 247 -0.78 -23.83 -2.71
C LYS A 247 -0.18 -23.46 -1.35
N TYR A 248 0.75 -22.53 -1.35
CA TYR A 248 1.40 -22.02 -0.14
C TYR A 248 2.08 -20.67 -0.41
N ILE A 249 2.48 -19.98 0.65
CA ILE A 249 3.23 -18.72 0.57
C ILE A 249 4.64 -18.89 1.13
N THR A 250 5.65 -18.50 0.34
CA THR A 250 7.02 -18.30 0.82
C THR A 250 7.17 -16.86 1.32
N ILE A 251 7.62 -16.72 2.54
CA ILE A 251 7.77 -15.46 3.24
C ILE A 251 9.26 -15.21 3.51
N MET A 252 9.72 -13.98 3.36
CA MET A 252 11.02 -13.52 3.85
C MET A 252 10.87 -12.14 4.49
N SER A 253 11.87 -11.69 5.24
CA SER A 253 11.80 -10.35 5.84
C SER A 253 12.00 -9.24 4.81
N PRO A 254 11.41 -8.04 5.00
CA PRO A 254 11.67 -6.88 4.13
C PRO A 254 13.16 -6.56 4.00
N ARG A 255 13.89 -6.69 5.11
CA ARG A 255 15.35 -6.50 5.14
C ARG A 255 16.10 -7.46 4.22
N ALA A 256 15.65 -8.72 4.14
CA ALA A 256 16.25 -9.73 3.27
C ALA A 256 16.16 -9.32 1.79
N PHE A 257 15.00 -8.81 1.35
CA PHE A 257 14.81 -8.27 0.01
C PHE A 257 15.65 -7.01 -0.24
N VAL A 258 15.53 -5.99 0.63
CA VAL A 258 16.22 -4.71 0.45
C VAL A 258 17.74 -4.87 0.37
N GLN A 259 18.31 -5.75 1.20
CA GLN A 259 19.74 -6.04 1.15
C GLN A 259 20.18 -6.80 -0.10
N ARG A 260 19.37 -7.75 -0.55
CA ARG A 260 19.67 -8.62 -1.70
C ARG A 260 18.39 -8.97 -2.47
N PRO A 261 17.96 -8.17 -3.43
CA PRO A 261 16.77 -8.45 -4.23
C PRO A 261 16.79 -9.81 -4.96
N TRP A 262 17.99 -10.34 -5.23
CA TRP A 262 18.18 -11.70 -5.76
C TRP A 262 17.44 -12.78 -4.96
N ARG A 263 17.32 -12.62 -3.65
CA ARG A 263 16.59 -13.56 -2.79
C ARG A 263 15.13 -13.70 -3.19
N TRP A 264 14.48 -12.57 -3.48
CA TRP A 264 13.11 -12.56 -3.96
C TRP A 264 13.00 -13.18 -5.36
N ILE A 265 13.85 -12.77 -6.31
CA ILE A 265 13.85 -13.29 -7.67
C ILE A 265 14.11 -14.80 -7.69
N LYS A 266 15.02 -15.30 -6.85
CA LYS A 266 15.31 -16.74 -6.73
C LYS A 266 14.08 -17.53 -6.26
N GLU A 267 13.33 -17.02 -5.30
CA GLU A 267 12.12 -17.69 -4.79
C GLU A 267 10.96 -17.65 -5.81
N LEU A 268 10.95 -16.69 -6.74
CA LEU A 268 9.98 -16.65 -7.85
C LEU A 268 10.27 -17.68 -8.93
N ALA A 269 11.51 -18.17 -9.02
CA ALA A 269 11.94 -19.06 -10.09
C ALA A 269 11.14 -20.37 -10.16
N ALA A 270 11.08 -20.94 -11.35
CA ALA A 270 10.41 -22.19 -11.62
C ALA A 270 10.98 -23.33 -10.76
N VAL A 271 10.10 -24.15 -10.24
CA VAL A 271 10.41 -25.38 -9.51
C VAL A 271 9.95 -26.60 -10.29
N SER A 272 10.48 -27.76 -9.94
CA SER A 272 10.26 -29.00 -10.69
C SER A 272 8.80 -29.49 -10.73
N ASP A 273 7.94 -28.98 -9.84
CA ASP A 273 6.52 -29.34 -9.79
C ASP A 273 5.65 -28.55 -10.79
N GLY A 274 6.24 -27.58 -11.51
CA GLY A 274 5.55 -26.78 -12.51
C GLY A 274 4.61 -25.71 -11.93
N ALA A 275 4.66 -25.44 -10.62
CA ALA A 275 3.81 -24.48 -9.96
C ALA A 275 3.95 -23.06 -10.55
N GLY A 276 2.82 -22.42 -10.84
CA GLY A 276 2.77 -20.99 -11.17
C GLY A 276 3.19 -20.16 -9.96
N THR A 277 3.88 -19.05 -10.18
CA THR A 277 4.36 -18.19 -9.08
C THR A 277 3.79 -16.77 -9.20
N PHE A 278 3.29 -16.25 -8.09
CA PHE A 278 2.81 -14.86 -8.01
C PHE A 278 3.44 -14.10 -6.84
N ALA A 279 3.43 -12.80 -6.95
CA ALA A 279 3.88 -11.91 -5.88
C ALA A 279 3.22 -10.54 -5.99
N ALA A 280 3.36 -9.74 -4.94
CA ALA A 280 3.02 -8.33 -4.93
C ALA A 280 4.20 -7.51 -4.43
N ALA A 281 4.40 -6.33 -5.00
CA ALA A 281 5.45 -5.42 -4.58
C ALA A 281 5.12 -3.96 -4.96
N PRO A 282 5.62 -2.96 -4.21
CA PRO A 282 5.56 -1.58 -4.61
C PRO A 282 6.51 -1.29 -5.79
N ASN A 283 6.22 -0.24 -6.55
CA ASN A 283 6.92 0.09 -7.78
C ASN A 283 8.44 0.19 -7.64
N PHE A 284 8.96 0.74 -6.52
CA PHE A 284 10.41 0.83 -6.30
C PHE A 284 11.11 -0.54 -6.30
N ALA A 285 10.41 -1.58 -5.91
CA ALA A 285 10.98 -2.94 -5.81
C ALA A 285 11.36 -3.50 -7.17
N PHE A 286 10.61 -3.18 -8.20
CA PHE A 286 10.89 -3.59 -9.58
C PHE A 286 12.19 -2.96 -10.08
N GLU A 287 12.38 -1.66 -9.86
CA GLU A 287 13.63 -1.00 -10.23
C GLU A 287 14.82 -1.51 -9.40
N HIS A 288 14.64 -1.67 -8.08
CA HIS A 288 15.68 -2.19 -7.20
C HIS A 288 16.10 -3.62 -7.57
N ALA A 289 15.13 -4.48 -7.91
CA ALA A 289 15.41 -5.84 -8.37
C ALA A 289 16.08 -5.85 -9.75
N ALA A 290 15.66 -5.02 -10.70
CA ALA A 290 16.31 -4.90 -12.00
C ALA A 290 17.79 -4.53 -11.88
N GLN A 291 18.14 -3.65 -10.94
CA GLN A 291 19.52 -3.20 -10.72
C GLN A 291 20.39 -4.21 -9.96
N ARG A 292 19.83 -4.99 -9.03
CA ARG A 292 20.59 -5.77 -8.05
C ARG A 292 20.15 -7.22 -7.88
N GLY A 293 19.07 -7.63 -8.54
CA GLY A 293 18.46 -8.96 -8.44
C GLY A 293 18.87 -9.96 -9.51
N LEU A 294 19.83 -9.63 -10.38
CA LEU A 294 20.30 -10.54 -11.42
C LEU A 294 21.16 -11.67 -10.84
N PRO A 295 21.09 -12.89 -11.42
CA PRO A 295 21.91 -14.01 -11.02
C PRO A 295 23.40 -13.71 -11.24
N LYS A 296 24.25 -14.25 -10.36
CA LYS A 296 25.70 -14.07 -10.40
C LYS A 296 26.40 -15.43 -10.42
N ASN A 297 27.62 -15.45 -10.95
CA ASN A 297 28.51 -16.62 -10.86
C ASN A 297 27.94 -17.93 -11.46
N GLY A 298 27.16 -17.83 -12.54
CA GLY A 298 26.61 -19.02 -13.22
C GLY A 298 25.38 -19.63 -12.54
N GLU A 299 24.75 -18.90 -11.60
CA GLU A 299 23.44 -19.28 -11.06
C GLU A 299 22.41 -19.34 -12.20
N SER A 300 21.63 -20.42 -12.24
CA SER A 300 20.54 -20.56 -13.20
C SER A 300 19.29 -19.82 -12.70
N LEU A 301 18.53 -19.26 -13.61
CA LEU A 301 17.24 -18.61 -13.33
C LEU A 301 16.28 -18.93 -14.46
N ASP A 302 15.08 -19.35 -14.11
CA ASP A 302 13.95 -19.51 -15.03
C ASP A 302 12.71 -18.88 -14.38
N LEU A 303 12.14 -17.87 -15.01
CA LEU A 303 10.96 -17.13 -14.56
C LEU A 303 9.73 -17.37 -15.44
N SER A 304 9.78 -18.40 -16.30
CA SER A 304 8.69 -18.73 -17.24
C SER A 304 7.40 -19.14 -16.54
N ASN A 305 7.48 -19.53 -15.27
CA ASN A 305 6.35 -19.89 -14.42
C ASN A 305 5.67 -18.71 -13.71
N VAL A 306 6.18 -17.49 -13.86
CA VAL A 306 5.60 -16.32 -13.17
C VAL A 306 4.27 -15.96 -13.83
N ILE A 307 3.18 -16.12 -13.09
CA ILE A 307 1.81 -15.85 -13.54
C ILE A 307 1.40 -14.39 -13.33
N GLY A 308 1.98 -13.70 -12.32
CA GLY A 308 1.70 -12.29 -12.09
C GLY A 308 2.50 -11.70 -10.94
N LEU A 309 2.93 -10.47 -11.17
CA LEU A 309 3.61 -9.62 -10.19
C LEU A 309 2.81 -8.33 -10.04
N ILE A 310 1.97 -8.26 -9.03
CA ILE A 310 1.22 -7.03 -8.70
C ILE A 310 2.21 -5.91 -8.42
N ASN A 311 2.07 -4.82 -9.17
CA ASN A 311 2.81 -3.57 -8.97
C ASN A 311 1.83 -2.48 -8.55
N GLY A 312 1.84 -2.12 -7.27
CA GLY A 312 0.87 -1.19 -6.71
C GLY A 312 1.38 -0.46 -5.48
N SER A 313 0.44 0.02 -4.67
CA SER A 313 0.73 0.79 -3.45
C SER A 313 1.33 2.18 -3.66
N GLU A 314 1.90 2.47 -4.80
CA GLU A 314 2.47 3.77 -5.21
C GLU A 314 2.30 3.94 -6.72
N PRO A 315 2.45 5.15 -7.28
CA PRO A 315 2.34 5.35 -8.72
C PRO A 315 3.29 4.44 -9.50
N VAL A 316 2.73 3.67 -10.43
CA VAL A 316 3.50 2.78 -11.30
C VAL A 316 4.13 3.57 -12.42
N THR A 317 5.44 3.39 -12.64
CA THR A 317 6.18 4.12 -13.67
C THR A 317 6.54 3.22 -14.85
N THR A 318 6.48 3.78 -16.06
CA THR A 318 6.91 3.09 -17.28
C THR A 318 8.39 2.68 -17.23
N SER A 319 9.23 3.51 -16.59
CA SER A 319 10.66 3.24 -16.41
C SER A 319 10.94 1.99 -15.58
N SER A 320 10.24 1.82 -14.44
CA SER A 320 10.45 0.64 -13.57
C SER A 320 10.03 -0.65 -14.26
N MET A 321 8.89 -0.65 -14.96
CA MET A 321 8.41 -1.81 -15.71
C MET A 321 9.36 -2.17 -16.85
N LYS A 322 9.80 -1.18 -17.62
CA LYS A 322 10.76 -1.38 -18.72
C LYS A 322 12.07 -1.99 -18.23
N LYS A 323 12.68 -1.39 -17.19
CA LYS A 323 13.95 -1.89 -16.62
C LYS A 323 13.82 -3.32 -16.10
N PHE A 324 12.70 -3.64 -15.46
CA PHE A 324 12.46 -4.99 -14.95
C PHE A 324 12.29 -6.02 -16.07
N ASN A 325 11.50 -5.69 -17.10
CA ASN A 325 11.33 -6.56 -18.27
C ASN A 325 12.64 -6.75 -19.05
N GLU A 326 13.44 -5.70 -19.21
CA GLU A 326 14.77 -5.79 -19.85
C GLU A 326 15.74 -6.68 -19.04
N ALA A 327 15.70 -6.59 -17.70
CA ALA A 327 16.57 -7.36 -16.82
C ALA A 327 16.20 -8.86 -16.78
N PHE A 328 14.90 -9.17 -16.72
CA PHE A 328 14.42 -10.54 -16.44
C PHE A 328 13.77 -11.24 -17.64
N GLY A 329 13.43 -10.53 -18.71
CA GLY A 329 12.97 -11.14 -19.97
C GLY A 329 13.91 -12.20 -20.55
N PRO A 330 15.25 -12.01 -20.53
CA PRO A 330 16.19 -13.05 -20.93
C PRO A 330 16.14 -14.35 -20.12
N TYR A 331 15.52 -14.31 -18.94
CA TYR A 331 15.31 -15.47 -18.05
C TYR A 331 13.88 -16.01 -18.11
N GLY A 332 13.16 -15.74 -19.19
CA GLY A 332 11.84 -16.30 -19.45
C GLY A 332 10.66 -15.57 -18.80
N LEU A 333 10.88 -14.41 -18.13
CA LEU A 333 9.78 -13.66 -17.54
C LEU A 333 8.75 -13.28 -18.62
N PRO A 334 7.46 -13.68 -18.47
CA PRO A 334 6.43 -13.29 -19.42
C PRO A 334 6.24 -11.76 -19.42
N LYS A 335 6.03 -11.17 -20.61
CA LYS A 335 5.79 -9.73 -20.72
C LYS A 335 4.52 -9.28 -19.99
N SER A 336 3.54 -10.17 -19.92
CA SER A 336 2.30 -9.97 -19.16
C SER A 336 2.48 -10.13 -17.64
N ALA A 337 3.67 -10.52 -17.14
CA ALA A 337 3.85 -10.81 -15.71
C ALA A 337 3.68 -9.58 -14.81
N ILE A 338 4.10 -8.39 -15.24
CA ILE A 338 3.93 -7.17 -14.43
C ILE A 338 2.49 -6.70 -14.51
N LYS A 339 1.82 -6.62 -13.36
CA LYS A 339 0.41 -6.28 -13.20
C LYS A 339 0.27 -4.94 -12.44
N PRO A 340 0.25 -3.79 -13.14
CA PRO A 340 -0.12 -2.55 -12.49
C PRO A 340 -1.50 -2.69 -11.85
N SER A 341 -1.60 -2.31 -10.58
CA SER A 341 -2.80 -2.57 -9.77
C SER A 341 -3.10 -1.39 -8.87
N TYR A 342 -4.38 -1.20 -8.59
CA TYR A 342 -4.88 -0.21 -7.65
C TYR A 342 -5.56 -0.90 -6.47
N GLY A 343 -5.40 -0.30 -5.29
CA GLY A 343 -6.04 -0.77 -4.07
C GLY A 343 -5.73 0.09 -2.86
N MET A 344 -6.50 -0.14 -1.80
CA MET A 344 -6.40 0.60 -0.55
C MET A 344 -7.00 -0.20 0.61
N ALA A 345 -6.57 0.11 1.83
CA ALA A 345 -7.02 -0.61 3.02
C ALA A 345 -8.53 -0.51 3.26
N GLU A 346 -9.15 0.60 2.90
CA GLU A 346 -10.59 0.84 3.03
C GLU A 346 -11.42 -0.07 2.12
N ALA A 347 -10.84 -0.59 1.04
CA ALA A 347 -11.42 -1.65 0.19
C ALA A 347 -10.84 -3.04 0.52
N THR A 348 -10.42 -3.27 1.75
CA THR A 348 -9.63 -4.41 2.23
C THR A 348 -8.22 -4.40 1.65
N LEU A 349 -8.08 -4.38 0.33
CA LEU A 349 -6.85 -4.12 -0.43
C LEU A 349 -7.17 -3.87 -1.90
N PHE A 350 -7.64 -4.89 -2.60
CA PHE A 350 -7.58 -5.04 -4.06
C PHE A 350 -8.81 -4.44 -4.74
N VAL A 351 -8.58 -3.58 -5.73
CA VAL A 351 -9.63 -2.92 -6.52
C VAL A 351 -9.54 -3.29 -8.00
N SER A 352 -8.38 -3.11 -8.62
CA SER A 352 -8.22 -3.37 -10.06
C SER A 352 -6.83 -3.86 -10.41
N THR A 353 -6.72 -4.58 -11.52
CA THR A 353 -5.45 -5.01 -12.13
C THR A 353 -5.62 -5.29 -13.63
N SER A 354 -4.50 -5.34 -14.34
CA SER A 354 -4.49 -5.80 -15.75
C SER A 354 -4.91 -7.26 -15.83
N LYS A 355 -5.66 -7.64 -16.87
CA LYS A 355 -6.04 -9.04 -17.11
C LYS A 355 -4.82 -9.96 -17.18
N HIS A 356 -5.00 -11.23 -16.78
CA HIS A 356 -3.89 -12.18 -16.66
C HIS A 356 -3.04 -12.29 -17.93
N ALA A 357 -3.66 -12.39 -19.10
CA ALA A 357 -2.95 -12.55 -20.38
C ALA A 357 -2.37 -11.24 -20.95
N ASP A 358 -2.81 -10.08 -20.48
CA ASP A 358 -2.52 -8.79 -21.09
C ASP A 358 -1.20 -8.21 -20.55
N GLU A 359 -0.42 -7.60 -21.44
CA GLU A 359 0.68 -6.71 -21.05
C GLU A 359 0.11 -5.42 -20.43
N ALA A 360 0.87 -4.80 -19.53
CA ALA A 360 0.50 -3.52 -18.94
C ALA A 360 0.34 -2.44 -20.03
N LYS A 361 -0.80 -1.78 -20.07
CA LYS A 361 -1.07 -0.71 -21.03
C LYS A 361 -0.53 0.63 -20.54
N VAL A 362 0.04 1.38 -21.49
CA VAL A 362 0.52 2.74 -21.26
C VAL A 362 -0.01 3.61 -22.38
N VAL A 363 -0.68 4.70 -22.04
CA VAL A 363 -1.09 5.75 -22.97
C VAL A 363 -0.37 7.05 -22.62
N TYR A 364 -0.29 7.96 -23.59
CA TYR A 364 0.25 9.29 -23.37
C TYR A 364 -0.89 10.30 -23.49
N VAL A 365 -1.00 11.19 -22.52
CA VAL A 365 -2.08 12.20 -22.49
C VAL A 365 -1.52 13.61 -22.50
N ASP A 366 -2.31 14.54 -23.00
CA ASP A 366 -1.99 15.95 -22.94
C ASP A 366 -2.09 16.44 -21.49
N ARG A 367 -0.99 17.02 -20.99
CA ARG A 367 -0.89 17.51 -19.60
C ARG A 367 -1.86 18.64 -19.30
N VAL A 368 -2.06 19.55 -20.25
CA VAL A 368 -2.92 20.72 -20.04
C VAL A 368 -4.37 20.29 -19.94
N GLU A 369 -4.79 19.38 -20.83
CA GLU A 369 -6.13 18.81 -20.81
C GLU A 369 -6.35 17.96 -19.53
N LEU A 370 -5.37 17.14 -19.13
CA LEU A 370 -5.47 16.36 -17.90
C LEU A 370 -5.65 17.26 -16.67
N ASN A 371 -4.90 18.36 -16.60
CA ASN A 371 -5.04 19.33 -15.51
C ASN A 371 -6.40 20.06 -15.55
N ALA A 372 -7.03 20.15 -16.72
CA ALA A 372 -8.39 20.66 -16.90
C ALA A 372 -9.49 19.61 -16.62
N GLY A 373 -9.11 18.35 -16.30
CA GLY A 373 -10.03 17.26 -16.02
C GLY A 373 -10.40 16.40 -17.23
N ASN A 374 -9.72 16.57 -18.37
CA ASN A 374 -9.97 15.83 -19.62
C ASN A 374 -8.81 14.85 -19.90
N PHE A 375 -9.12 13.60 -20.18
CA PHE A 375 -8.13 12.57 -20.50
C PHE A 375 -7.96 12.44 -22.03
N VAL A 376 -7.17 13.34 -22.60
CA VAL A 376 -6.97 13.42 -24.06
C VAL A 376 -5.69 12.68 -24.44
N VAL A 377 -5.85 11.53 -25.12
CA VAL A 377 -4.72 10.72 -25.59
C VAL A 377 -4.02 11.39 -26.76
N VAL A 378 -2.70 11.45 -26.71
CA VAL A 378 -1.83 12.07 -27.71
C VAL A 378 -0.67 11.12 -28.08
N ALA A 379 0.04 11.46 -29.14
CA ALA A 379 1.25 10.70 -29.52
C ALA A 379 2.36 10.84 -28.44
N PRO A 380 3.19 9.81 -28.23
CA PRO A 380 4.24 9.83 -27.19
C PRO A 380 5.25 10.98 -27.32
N ASP A 381 5.46 11.49 -28.52
CA ASP A 381 6.35 12.58 -28.86
C ASP A 381 5.65 13.95 -28.97
N ALA A 382 4.34 14.02 -28.68
CA ALA A 382 3.63 15.28 -28.68
C ALA A 382 4.13 16.22 -27.56
N PRO A 383 4.18 17.53 -27.81
CA PRO A 383 4.55 18.49 -26.80
C PRO A 383 3.63 18.38 -25.57
N GLY A 384 4.19 18.24 -24.38
CA GLY A 384 3.41 18.12 -23.15
C GLY A 384 2.84 16.72 -22.87
N ALA A 385 3.10 15.73 -23.70
CA ALA A 385 2.66 14.36 -23.47
C ALA A 385 3.25 13.77 -22.17
N ILE A 386 2.39 13.19 -21.34
CA ILE A 386 2.77 12.47 -20.11
C ILE A 386 2.25 11.04 -20.15
N PRO A 387 3.06 10.05 -19.72
CA PRO A 387 2.63 8.66 -19.67
C PRO A 387 1.62 8.43 -18.53
N GLN A 388 0.58 7.69 -18.81
CA GLN A 388 -0.37 7.16 -17.84
C GLN A 388 -0.38 5.64 -17.94
N VAL A 389 -0.23 4.96 -16.81
CA VAL A 389 -0.23 3.50 -16.73
C VAL A 389 -1.60 3.05 -16.28
N SER A 390 -2.23 2.18 -17.07
CA SER A 390 -3.51 1.56 -16.70
C SER A 390 -3.34 0.67 -15.47
N THR A 391 -4.28 0.73 -14.54
CA THR A 391 -4.46 -0.25 -13.47
C THR A 391 -5.46 -1.35 -13.84
N GLY A 392 -5.79 -1.46 -15.13
CA GLY A 392 -6.61 -2.53 -15.69
C GLY A 392 -8.09 -2.39 -15.38
N THR A 393 -8.74 -3.54 -15.20
CA THR A 393 -10.18 -3.65 -14.96
C THR A 393 -10.46 -3.84 -13.47
N VAL A 394 -11.60 -3.32 -13.03
CA VAL A 394 -12.10 -3.50 -11.66
C VAL A 394 -12.44 -4.97 -11.41
N ALA A 395 -12.12 -5.45 -10.23
CA ALA A 395 -12.36 -6.84 -9.85
C ALA A 395 -13.86 -7.20 -9.86
N ARG A 396 -14.14 -8.46 -10.09
CA ARG A 396 -15.51 -9.00 -10.10
C ARG A 396 -16.23 -8.69 -8.77
N SER A 397 -17.53 -8.41 -8.87
CA SER A 397 -18.40 -8.10 -7.72
C SER A 397 -17.99 -6.85 -6.93
N GLN A 398 -17.32 -5.94 -7.62
CA GLN A 398 -16.98 -4.62 -7.15
C GLN A 398 -17.25 -3.61 -8.26
N TRP A 399 -17.69 -2.43 -7.90
CA TRP A 399 -17.95 -1.33 -8.81
C TRP A 399 -17.06 -0.14 -8.44
N ALA A 400 -16.53 0.53 -9.45
CA ALA A 400 -15.78 1.76 -9.29
C ALA A 400 -16.37 2.80 -10.25
N ALA A 401 -17.08 3.78 -9.73
CA ALA A 401 -17.60 4.90 -10.50
C ALA A 401 -16.65 6.10 -10.40
N ILE A 402 -16.50 6.83 -11.47
CA ILE A 402 -15.80 8.12 -11.47
C ILE A 402 -16.86 9.20 -11.24
N VAL A 403 -16.70 9.99 -10.18
CA VAL A 403 -17.76 10.83 -9.64
C VAL A 403 -17.28 12.28 -9.48
N ASP A 404 -18.11 13.21 -9.92
CA ASP A 404 -18.04 14.60 -9.47
C ASP A 404 -18.53 14.66 -8.01
N SER A 405 -17.59 14.85 -7.09
CA SER A 405 -17.82 14.79 -5.64
C SER A 405 -18.72 15.92 -5.11
N GLU A 406 -18.87 17.03 -5.85
CA GLU A 406 -19.73 18.15 -5.45
C GLU A 406 -21.19 17.83 -5.72
N THR A 407 -21.47 17.18 -6.84
CA THR A 407 -22.83 16.85 -7.29
C THR A 407 -23.23 15.40 -7.00
N ALA A 408 -22.25 14.55 -6.58
CA ALA A 408 -22.43 13.10 -6.44
C ALA A 408 -22.96 12.42 -7.72
N THR A 409 -22.51 12.91 -8.87
CA THR A 409 -22.92 12.45 -10.20
C THR A 409 -21.76 11.72 -10.87
N GLU A 410 -22.01 10.55 -11.42
CA GLU A 410 -21.06 9.83 -12.25
C GLU A 410 -20.72 10.64 -13.50
N VAL A 411 -19.43 10.75 -13.84
CA VAL A 411 -18.96 11.40 -15.06
C VAL A 411 -18.69 10.35 -16.14
N ALA A 412 -18.78 10.78 -17.40
CA ALA A 412 -18.51 9.90 -18.53
C ALA A 412 -17.01 9.56 -18.63
N ASP A 413 -16.69 8.50 -19.38
CA ASP A 413 -15.31 8.16 -19.74
C ASP A 413 -14.57 9.37 -20.29
N GLU A 414 -13.25 9.36 -20.22
CA GLU A 414 -12.35 10.47 -20.60
C GLU A 414 -12.45 11.72 -19.71
N HIS A 415 -13.23 11.69 -18.62
CA HIS A 415 -13.30 12.78 -17.65
C HIS A 415 -12.79 12.32 -16.28
N VAL A 416 -11.96 13.14 -15.70
CA VAL A 416 -11.37 12.90 -14.38
C VAL A 416 -12.38 13.24 -13.27
N GLY A 417 -12.55 12.34 -12.33
CA GLY A 417 -13.36 12.54 -11.13
C GLY A 417 -12.81 11.74 -9.95
N GLU A 418 -13.44 11.84 -8.79
CA GLU A 418 -13.10 11.01 -7.63
C GLU A 418 -13.59 9.58 -7.86
N ILE A 419 -12.74 8.59 -7.59
CA ILE A 419 -13.12 7.18 -7.63
C ILE A 419 -13.99 6.87 -6.42
N TRP A 420 -15.21 6.39 -6.67
CA TRP A 420 -16.10 5.88 -5.63
C TRP A 420 -16.27 4.38 -5.81
N LEU A 421 -16.17 3.63 -4.70
CA LEU A 421 -16.23 2.17 -4.72
C LEU A 421 -17.49 1.64 -4.03
N HIS A 422 -18.04 0.56 -4.58
CA HIS A 422 -19.10 -0.24 -3.98
C HIS A 422 -18.75 -1.72 -4.11
N GLY A 423 -19.00 -2.52 -3.05
CA GLY A 423 -18.76 -3.96 -3.05
C GLY A 423 -18.71 -4.53 -1.64
N GLU A 424 -18.82 -5.86 -1.53
CA GLU A 424 -18.77 -6.55 -0.24
C GLU A 424 -17.34 -6.64 0.35
N ASN A 425 -16.33 -6.28 -0.44
CA ASN A 425 -14.93 -6.16 -0.01
C ASN A 425 -14.62 -4.82 0.68
N ILE A 426 -15.58 -3.90 0.72
CA ILE A 426 -15.40 -2.59 1.37
C ILE A 426 -15.44 -2.76 2.89
N GLY A 427 -14.49 -2.11 3.58
CA GLY A 427 -14.45 -2.08 5.04
C GLY A 427 -15.73 -1.49 5.64
N LYS A 428 -16.05 -1.90 6.86
CA LYS A 428 -17.27 -1.47 7.56
C LYS A 428 -17.22 0.00 7.97
N GLY A 429 -16.03 0.53 8.23
CA GLY A 429 -15.79 1.89 8.65
C GLY A 429 -14.44 2.06 9.34
N TYR A 430 -14.25 3.16 10.03
CA TYR A 430 -13.08 3.42 10.87
C TYR A 430 -13.40 3.20 12.34
N TRP A 431 -12.57 2.43 13.04
CA TRP A 431 -12.73 2.09 14.44
C TRP A 431 -12.91 3.33 15.33
N GLY A 432 -14.09 3.40 15.97
CA GLY A 432 -14.42 4.50 16.89
C GLY A 432 -14.55 5.89 16.28
N ARG A 433 -14.80 5.99 14.95
CA ARG A 433 -14.84 7.26 14.20
C ARG A 433 -16.09 7.38 13.35
N ASP A 434 -17.25 7.56 13.96
CA ASP A 434 -18.55 7.54 13.27
C ASP A 434 -18.69 8.63 12.20
N THR A 435 -18.18 9.84 12.46
CA THR A 435 -18.26 10.95 11.50
C THR A 435 -17.44 10.66 10.24
N GLU A 436 -16.16 10.31 10.41
CA GLU A 436 -15.26 9.99 9.29
C GLU A 436 -15.75 8.74 8.54
N THR A 437 -16.34 7.77 9.27
CA THR A 437 -16.98 6.59 8.66
C THR A 437 -18.12 7.00 7.74
N THR A 438 -19.02 7.86 8.24
CA THR A 438 -20.15 8.34 7.43
C THR A 438 -19.69 9.11 6.21
N GLU A 439 -18.73 10.02 6.36
CA GLU A 439 -18.19 10.84 5.28
C GLU A 439 -17.46 10.02 4.21
N THR A 440 -16.83 8.91 4.60
CA THR A 440 -16.04 8.08 3.68
C THR A 440 -16.86 6.94 3.08
N PHE A 441 -17.62 6.18 3.88
CA PHE A 441 -18.21 4.91 3.46
C PHE A 441 -19.71 4.98 3.13
N HIS A 442 -20.44 6.03 3.52
CA HIS A 442 -21.88 6.07 3.41
C HIS A 442 -22.40 7.12 2.42
N ASN A 443 -21.70 7.32 1.33
CA ASN A 443 -22.12 8.26 0.30
C ASN A 443 -23.16 7.64 -0.64
N LYS A 444 -23.91 8.48 -1.34
CA LYS A 444 -24.93 8.07 -2.29
C LYS A 444 -24.59 8.62 -3.67
N LEU A 445 -24.49 7.73 -4.65
CA LEU A 445 -24.41 8.13 -6.05
C LEU A 445 -25.81 8.57 -6.51
N VAL A 446 -25.96 9.86 -6.82
CA VAL A 446 -27.27 10.48 -7.12
C VAL A 446 -27.68 10.24 -8.55
N HIS A 447 -26.75 10.41 -9.49
CA HIS A 447 -27.01 10.22 -10.91
C HIS A 447 -25.93 9.32 -11.52
N ARG A 448 -26.35 8.41 -12.40
CA ARG A 448 -25.50 7.59 -13.23
C ARG A 448 -25.50 8.12 -14.66
N VAL A 449 -24.42 7.90 -15.41
CA VAL A 449 -24.44 8.19 -16.83
C VAL A 449 -25.47 7.29 -17.52
N PRO A 450 -26.23 7.82 -18.53
CA PRO A 450 -27.34 7.07 -19.16
C PRO A 450 -26.90 5.80 -19.91
N GLU A 451 -25.71 5.80 -20.45
CA GLU A 451 -25.12 4.70 -21.23
C GLU A 451 -23.66 4.48 -20.81
N GLY A 452 -23.25 3.23 -20.63
CA GLY A 452 -21.88 2.86 -20.26
C GLY A 452 -21.51 3.16 -18.82
N SER A 453 -22.50 3.25 -17.90
CA SER A 453 -22.24 3.48 -16.47
C SER A 453 -21.39 2.37 -15.86
N HIS A 454 -20.29 2.74 -15.20
CA HIS A 454 -19.48 1.82 -14.41
C HIS A 454 -20.12 1.44 -13.06
N ALA A 455 -21.25 2.06 -12.74
CA ALA A 455 -22.13 1.68 -11.64
C ALA A 455 -23.26 0.72 -12.06
N GLU A 456 -23.31 0.28 -13.34
CA GLU A 456 -24.32 -0.67 -13.81
C GLU A 456 -24.22 -1.99 -13.04
N GLY A 457 -25.35 -2.53 -12.58
CA GLY A 457 -25.43 -3.73 -11.75
C GLY A 457 -25.19 -3.50 -10.24
N ALA A 458 -24.67 -2.34 -9.83
CA ALA A 458 -24.62 -2.01 -8.41
C ALA A 458 -26.02 -1.75 -7.85
N PRO A 459 -26.31 -2.15 -6.58
CA PRO A 459 -27.62 -1.93 -5.95
C PRO A 459 -28.03 -0.46 -5.95
N GLU A 460 -29.30 -0.19 -6.30
CA GLU A 460 -29.85 1.15 -6.21
C GLU A 460 -29.88 1.62 -4.75
N GLY A 461 -29.43 2.86 -4.51
CA GLY A 461 -29.34 3.42 -3.16
C GLY A 461 -28.31 2.77 -2.26
N GLY A 462 -27.43 1.91 -2.78
CA GLY A 462 -26.27 1.36 -2.08
C GLY A 462 -25.35 2.45 -1.51
N ASN A 463 -24.53 2.09 -0.52
CA ASN A 463 -23.50 2.98 -0.02
C ASN A 463 -22.28 2.92 -0.92
N TRP A 464 -21.71 4.09 -1.21
CA TRP A 464 -20.46 4.22 -1.95
C TRP A 464 -19.37 4.76 -1.04
N MET A 465 -18.20 4.16 -1.13
CA MET A 465 -17.01 4.62 -0.42
C MET A 465 -16.23 5.60 -1.29
N ARG A 466 -15.94 6.78 -0.75
CA ARG A 466 -15.05 7.76 -1.36
C ARG A 466 -13.61 7.39 -1.12
N THR A 467 -12.83 7.24 -2.19
CA THR A 467 -11.42 6.85 -2.06
C THR A 467 -10.50 8.02 -1.74
N GLY A 468 -10.90 9.23 -2.13
CA GLY A 468 -10.02 10.40 -2.11
C GLY A 468 -8.92 10.33 -3.18
N ASP A 469 -9.03 9.41 -4.14
CA ASP A 469 -8.14 9.31 -5.30
C ASP A 469 -8.91 9.74 -6.57
N PHE A 470 -8.27 10.48 -7.46
CA PHE A 470 -8.79 10.80 -8.78
C PHE A 470 -8.47 9.70 -9.77
N GLY A 471 -9.42 9.42 -10.64
CA GLY A 471 -9.27 8.47 -11.73
C GLY A 471 -10.10 8.83 -12.95
N VAL A 472 -9.94 8.02 -13.97
CA VAL A 472 -10.65 8.13 -15.24
C VAL A 472 -10.71 6.76 -15.89
N TYR A 473 -11.78 6.48 -16.63
CA TYR A 473 -11.85 5.35 -17.54
C TYR A 473 -11.46 5.75 -18.96
N HIS A 474 -10.64 4.92 -19.57
CA HIS A 474 -10.28 5.00 -20.99
C HIS A 474 -10.21 3.58 -21.57
N ASP A 475 -10.90 3.33 -22.68
CA ASP A 475 -11.00 1.99 -23.31
C ASP A 475 -11.39 0.88 -22.32
N GLY A 476 -12.28 1.18 -21.35
CA GLY A 476 -12.76 0.24 -20.34
C GLY A 476 -11.77 -0.12 -19.25
N GLU A 477 -10.62 0.56 -19.17
CA GLU A 477 -9.62 0.38 -18.12
C GLU A 477 -9.51 1.62 -17.21
N LEU A 478 -9.18 1.38 -15.94
CA LEU A 478 -9.07 2.41 -14.93
C LEU A 478 -7.63 2.98 -14.89
N TYR A 479 -7.54 4.30 -14.89
CA TYR A 479 -6.28 5.04 -14.71
C TYR A 479 -6.37 5.90 -13.46
N ILE A 480 -5.35 5.83 -12.60
CA ILE A 480 -5.27 6.64 -11.38
C ILE A 480 -4.45 7.88 -11.69
N THR A 481 -5.06 9.05 -11.63
CA THR A 481 -4.38 10.30 -12.00
C THR A 481 -3.75 11.03 -10.81
N GLY A 482 -4.26 10.82 -9.60
CA GLY A 482 -3.67 11.43 -8.39
C GLY A 482 -4.53 11.32 -7.15
N ARG A 483 -4.18 12.09 -6.12
CA ARG A 483 -4.98 12.17 -4.88
C ARG A 483 -5.64 13.53 -4.75
N VAL A 484 -6.91 13.53 -4.41
CA VAL A 484 -7.70 14.77 -4.15
C VAL A 484 -6.97 15.70 -3.16
N LYS A 485 -6.48 15.13 -2.06
CA LYS A 485 -5.84 15.88 -0.97
C LYS A 485 -4.37 16.27 -1.23
N ASP A 486 -3.73 15.69 -2.23
CA ASP A 486 -2.33 15.98 -2.58
C ASP A 486 -2.21 16.93 -3.78
N LEU A 487 -3.34 17.22 -4.43
CA LEU A 487 -3.37 18.10 -5.60
C LEU A 487 -2.78 19.48 -5.25
N VAL A 488 -1.88 19.94 -6.08
CA VAL A 488 -1.29 21.28 -5.98
C VAL A 488 -2.15 22.23 -6.80
N ILE A 489 -2.85 23.13 -6.13
CA ILE A 489 -3.69 24.14 -6.78
C ILE A 489 -2.95 25.47 -6.72
N VAL A 490 -2.50 25.98 -7.86
CA VAL A 490 -1.84 27.28 -7.97
C VAL A 490 -2.50 28.05 -9.12
N ASP A 491 -2.82 29.31 -8.88
CA ASP A 491 -3.48 30.20 -9.84
C ASP A 491 -4.78 29.61 -10.42
N GLY A 492 -5.54 28.85 -9.59
CA GLY A 492 -6.79 28.19 -9.97
C GLY A 492 -6.63 26.99 -10.91
N ARG A 493 -5.40 26.48 -11.09
CA ARG A 493 -5.11 25.30 -11.91
C ARG A 493 -4.65 24.13 -11.03
N ASN A 494 -5.13 22.96 -11.38
CA ASN A 494 -4.74 21.71 -10.74
C ASN A 494 -3.42 21.21 -11.32
N HIS A 495 -2.48 20.82 -10.45
CA HIS A 495 -1.23 20.19 -10.84
C HIS A 495 -1.01 18.94 -9.99
N TYR A 496 -0.67 17.85 -10.66
CA TYR A 496 -0.39 16.59 -9.98
C TYR A 496 1.04 16.61 -9.40
N PRO A 497 1.22 16.46 -8.08
CA PRO A 497 2.53 16.55 -7.44
C PRO A 497 3.59 15.63 -8.05
N GLN A 498 3.20 14.41 -8.38
CA GLN A 498 4.11 13.41 -8.95
C GLN A 498 4.71 13.84 -10.29
N ASP A 499 3.97 14.59 -11.09
CA ASP A 499 4.47 15.09 -12.38
C ASP A 499 5.47 16.24 -12.18
N ILE A 500 5.20 17.10 -11.19
CA ILE A 500 6.13 18.16 -10.77
C ILE A 500 7.40 17.55 -10.19
N GLU A 501 7.27 16.56 -9.30
CA GLU A 501 8.37 15.84 -8.68
C GLU A 501 9.25 15.15 -9.72
N PHE A 502 8.61 14.52 -10.72
CA PHE A 502 9.33 13.90 -11.84
C PHE A 502 10.10 14.95 -12.65
N SER A 503 9.46 16.07 -12.99
CA SER A 503 10.11 17.15 -13.75
C SER A 503 11.27 17.78 -12.98
N ALA A 504 11.11 17.98 -11.67
CA ALA A 504 12.17 18.48 -10.81
C ALA A 504 13.35 17.51 -10.69
N GLN A 505 13.06 16.23 -10.55
CA GLN A 505 14.08 15.17 -10.47
C GLN A 505 14.91 15.07 -11.74
N GLU A 506 14.28 15.16 -12.91
CA GLU A 506 14.94 15.11 -14.23
C GLU A 506 15.79 16.37 -14.50
N ALA A 507 15.51 17.48 -13.83
CA ALA A 507 16.21 18.74 -14.06
C ALA A 507 17.67 18.69 -13.64
N SER A 508 18.01 17.98 -12.57
CA SER A 508 19.39 17.96 -12.06
C SER A 508 19.84 16.60 -11.54
N LYS A 509 21.02 16.17 -11.97
CA LYS A 509 21.68 14.94 -11.46
C LYS A 509 22.12 15.07 -9.99
N ALA A 510 22.10 16.27 -9.43
CA ALA A 510 22.41 16.52 -8.03
C ALA A 510 21.25 16.13 -7.10
N LEU A 511 20.07 15.85 -7.64
CA LEU A 511 18.90 15.38 -6.91
C LEU A 511 18.84 13.86 -6.84
N ARG A 512 18.39 13.35 -5.69
CA ARG A 512 18.22 11.92 -5.49
C ARG A 512 16.91 11.44 -6.10
N PRO A 513 16.94 10.52 -7.09
CA PRO A 513 15.73 10.01 -7.73
C PRO A 513 14.75 9.35 -6.73
N GLY A 514 13.46 9.68 -6.84
CA GLY A 514 12.42 9.17 -5.95
C GLY A 514 12.39 9.83 -4.55
N PHE A 515 13.13 10.93 -4.36
CA PHE A 515 13.20 11.68 -3.10
C PHE A 515 13.02 13.19 -3.32
N VAL A 516 11.96 13.52 -4.05
CA VAL A 516 11.50 14.90 -4.29
C VAL A 516 10.04 14.97 -3.86
N ALA A 517 9.67 15.97 -3.08
CA ALA A 517 8.31 16.24 -2.65
C ALA A 517 7.87 17.62 -3.15
N ALA A 518 6.72 17.69 -3.83
CA ALA A 518 6.10 18.92 -4.29
C ALA A 518 4.75 19.11 -3.58
N PHE A 519 4.49 20.31 -3.09
CA PHE A 519 3.23 20.65 -2.42
C PHE A 519 2.99 22.16 -2.46
N ALA A 520 1.72 22.54 -2.33
CA ALA A 520 1.33 23.93 -2.19
C ALA A 520 1.36 24.37 -0.72
N VAL A 521 1.80 25.62 -0.46
CA VAL A 521 1.82 26.25 0.86
C VAL A 521 1.16 27.63 0.74
N PRO A 522 0.17 27.97 1.59
CA PRO A 522 -0.38 29.31 1.63
C PRO A 522 0.72 30.38 1.86
N LEU A 523 0.66 31.49 1.17
CA LEU A 523 1.67 32.53 1.24
C LEU A 523 1.97 32.96 2.68
N ASN A 524 0.92 33.15 3.48
CA ASN A 524 1.02 33.54 4.89
C ASN A 524 1.66 32.49 5.81
N GLN A 525 1.79 31.24 5.34
CA GLN A 525 2.42 30.13 6.08
C GLN A 525 3.83 29.81 5.61
N LEU A 526 4.33 30.48 4.58
CA LEU A 526 5.72 30.32 4.17
C LEU A 526 6.67 30.75 5.29
N PRO A 527 7.81 30.06 5.46
CA PRO A 527 8.84 30.46 6.43
C PRO A 527 9.36 31.88 6.16
N ASP A 528 9.66 32.65 7.23
CA ASP A 528 10.11 34.02 7.13
C ASP A 528 11.34 34.19 6.23
N ILE A 529 12.23 33.23 6.26
CA ILE A 529 13.44 33.21 5.43
C ILE A 529 13.13 33.26 3.92
N VAL A 530 11.98 32.76 3.46
CA VAL A 530 11.57 32.84 2.05
C VAL A 530 11.34 34.31 1.65
N PHE A 531 10.80 35.10 2.58
CA PHE A 531 10.58 36.55 2.37
C PHE A 531 11.88 37.35 2.43
N GLU A 532 12.80 36.96 3.32
CA GLU A 532 14.11 37.58 3.44
C GLU A 532 14.91 37.47 2.13
N PHE A 533 14.89 36.28 1.51
CA PHE A 533 15.56 36.06 0.23
C PHE A 533 14.80 36.61 -0.99
N SER A 534 13.50 36.82 -0.88
CA SER A 534 12.70 37.40 -1.98
C SER A 534 12.82 38.94 -2.07
N GLY A 535 13.43 39.58 -1.07
CA GLY A 535 13.56 41.04 -1.03
C GLY A 535 12.20 41.75 -1.11
N ALA A 536 12.19 42.95 -1.72
CA ALA A 536 10.97 43.73 -1.88
C ALA A 536 9.94 43.14 -2.87
N ALA A 537 10.30 42.06 -3.58
CA ALA A 537 9.42 41.42 -4.56
C ALA A 537 8.32 40.58 -3.91
N LEU A 538 8.48 40.18 -2.63
CA LEU A 538 7.50 39.43 -1.89
C LEU A 538 7.37 39.96 -0.46
N THR A 539 6.17 40.42 -0.10
CA THR A 539 5.85 40.85 1.27
C THR A 539 4.96 39.83 1.93
N LYS A 540 5.24 39.52 3.19
CA LYS A 540 4.37 38.66 3.99
C LYS A 540 3.11 39.43 4.35
N ASP A 541 1.98 39.00 3.79
CA ASP A 541 0.66 39.50 4.17
C ASP A 541 -0.05 38.39 4.95
N SER A 542 -0.46 38.69 6.19
CA SER A 542 -1.16 37.71 7.05
C SER A 542 -2.49 37.24 6.48
N ASP A 543 -3.08 38.04 5.61
CA ASP A 543 -4.41 37.76 5.05
C ASP A 543 -4.32 37.09 3.66
N ASP A 544 -3.12 37.03 3.05
CA ASP A 544 -2.92 36.36 1.77
C ASP A 544 -2.73 34.85 1.97
N SER A 545 -3.74 34.12 1.61
CA SER A 545 -3.76 32.64 1.62
C SER A 545 -3.54 32.02 0.25
N SER A 546 -3.05 32.79 -0.75
CA SER A 546 -2.74 32.26 -2.07
C SER A 546 -1.72 31.11 -1.99
N GLU A 547 -2.02 30.02 -2.65
CA GLU A 547 -1.19 28.82 -2.60
C GLU A 547 0.07 28.99 -3.46
N GLN A 548 1.20 28.65 -2.88
CA GLN A 548 2.53 28.77 -3.49
C GLN A 548 3.17 27.39 -3.64
N LEU A 549 3.68 27.07 -4.82
CA LEU A 549 4.37 25.80 -5.05
C LEU A 549 5.74 25.79 -4.37
N VAL A 550 5.96 24.77 -3.54
CA VAL A 550 7.24 24.49 -2.87
C VAL A 550 7.72 23.10 -3.27
N ILE A 551 9.03 22.99 -3.51
CA ILE A 551 9.70 21.72 -3.79
C ILE A 551 10.76 21.47 -2.73
N VAL A 552 10.71 20.30 -2.09
CA VAL A 552 11.75 19.79 -1.19
C VAL A 552 12.41 18.59 -1.85
N ALA A 553 13.75 18.60 -1.96
CA ALA A 553 14.47 17.53 -2.65
C ALA A 553 15.70 17.06 -1.87
N GLU A 554 15.90 15.74 -1.78
CA GLU A 554 17.13 15.17 -1.24
C GLU A 554 18.28 15.25 -2.24
N ARG A 555 19.46 15.60 -1.75
CA ARG A 555 20.69 15.61 -2.55
C ARG A 555 21.14 14.18 -2.89
N ALA A 556 21.58 13.99 -4.13
CA ALA A 556 22.17 12.73 -4.57
C ALA A 556 23.51 12.46 -3.85
N PRO A 557 23.94 11.19 -3.73
CA PRO A 557 25.26 10.88 -3.21
C PRO A 557 26.37 11.62 -3.96
N GLY A 558 27.27 12.28 -3.23
CA GLY A 558 28.37 13.07 -3.80
C GLY A 558 28.03 14.54 -4.10
N SER A 559 26.77 14.94 -4.08
CA SER A 559 26.37 16.36 -4.34
C SER A 559 26.25 17.23 -3.08
N GLY A 560 26.59 16.71 -1.91
CA GLY A 560 26.41 17.40 -0.61
C GLY A 560 27.13 18.75 -0.49
N LYS A 561 28.17 19.01 -1.29
CA LYS A 561 28.92 20.28 -1.33
C LYS A 561 28.60 21.13 -2.57
N ALA A 562 27.70 20.69 -3.46
CA ALA A 562 27.32 21.46 -4.62
C ALA A 562 26.56 22.71 -4.20
N ASP A 563 26.80 23.81 -4.90
CA ASP A 563 26.05 25.05 -4.70
C ASP A 563 24.55 24.81 -4.92
N PRO A 564 23.68 25.16 -3.96
CA PRO A 564 22.25 24.95 -4.08
C PRO A 564 21.60 25.83 -5.16
N ALA A 565 22.09 27.04 -5.39
CA ALA A 565 21.44 28.00 -6.27
C ALA A 565 21.30 27.52 -7.73
N PRO A 566 22.36 27.04 -8.42
CA PRO A 566 22.21 26.51 -9.78
C PRO A 566 21.26 25.31 -9.87
N ILE A 567 21.26 24.43 -8.85
CA ILE A 567 20.38 23.25 -8.80
C ILE A 567 18.92 23.70 -8.73
N ALA A 568 18.61 24.69 -7.89
CA ALA A 568 17.26 25.19 -7.77
C ALA A 568 16.80 25.94 -9.04
N ASP A 569 17.70 26.65 -9.69
CA ASP A 569 17.38 27.33 -10.95
C ASP A 569 17.08 26.32 -12.07
N GLU A 570 17.84 25.22 -12.16
CA GLU A 570 17.53 24.10 -13.05
C GLU A 570 16.12 23.54 -12.77
N VAL A 571 15.77 23.32 -11.48
CA VAL A 571 14.46 22.82 -11.06
C VAL A 571 13.35 23.81 -11.43
N ARG A 572 13.52 25.09 -11.09
CA ARG A 572 12.56 26.15 -11.42
C ARG A 572 12.31 26.26 -12.91
N ALA A 573 13.39 26.30 -13.69
CA ALA A 573 13.30 26.38 -15.14
C ALA A 573 12.55 25.18 -15.75
N ALA A 574 12.89 23.95 -15.31
CA ALA A 574 12.26 22.76 -15.83
C ALA A 574 10.76 22.67 -15.44
N VAL A 575 10.43 22.97 -14.19
CA VAL A 575 9.05 22.93 -13.71
C VAL A 575 8.21 24.03 -14.35
N SER A 576 8.73 25.26 -14.41
CA SER A 576 8.02 26.37 -15.06
C SER A 576 7.79 26.12 -16.54
N ALA A 577 8.79 25.61 -17.26
CA ALA A 577 8.67 25.32 -18.68
C ALA A 577 7.68 24.18 -18.98
N ARG A 578 7.62 23.17 -18.11
CA ARG A 578 6.78 21.99 -18.32
C ARG A 578 5.35 22.14 -17.78
N HIS A 579 5.18 22.87 -16.68
CA HIS A 579 3.89 22.95 -15.95
C HIS A 579 3.26 24.33 -15.98
N GLY A 580 3.97 25.37 -16.45
CA GLY A 580 3.47 26.74 -16.48
C GLY A 580 3.20 27.31 -15.08
N VAL A 581 3.87 26.81 -14.05
CA VAL A 581 3.71 27.22 -12.66
C VAL A 581 5.03 27.74 -12.10
N THR A 582 4.95 28.76 -11.25
CA THR A 582 6.13 29.33 -10.57
C THR A 582 6.44 28.53 -9.31
N VAL A 583 7.68 28.04 -9.20
CA VAL A 583 8.16 27.40 -7.97
C VAL A 583 8.67 28.47 -7.02
N ARG A 584 7.95 28.66 -5.92
CA ARG A 584 8.25 29.72 -4.93
C ARG A 584 9.52 29.42 -4.16
N ASP A 585 9.69 28.18 -3.70
CA ASP A 585 10.88 27.76 -2.98
C ASP A 585 11.34 26.37 -3.41
N VAL A 586 12.67 26.16 -3.42
CA VAL A 586 13.30 24.87 -3.64
C VAL A 586 14.23 24.60 -2.46
N LEU A 587 13.84 23.73 -1.55
CA LEU A 587 14.63 23.35 -0.38
C LEU A 587 15.41 22.06 -0.66
N LEU A 588 16.75 22.17 -0.65
CA LEU A 588 17.64 21.00 -0.80
C LEU A 588 18.03 20.47 0.57
N VAL A 589 17.72 19.20 0.83
CA VAL A 589 17.97 18.55 2.13
C VAL A 589 18.93 17.36 2.00
N PRO A 590 19.62 16.97 3.09
CA PRO A 590 20.43 15.76 3.11
C PRO A 590 19.59 14.49 2.88
N ALA A 591 20.25 13.42 2.43
CA ALA A 591 19.60 12.11 2.27
C ALA A 591 18.96 11.61 3.57
N GLY A 592 17.71 11.14 3.51
CA GLY A 592 16.92 10.67 4.64
C GLY A 592 16.18 11.76 5.40
N SER A 593 16.07 12.98 4.85
CA SER A 593 15.34 14.11 5.46
C SER A 593 13.87 14.15 5.09
N ILE A 594 13.50 13.69 3.88
CA ILE A 594 12.10 13.68 3.44
C ILE A 594 11.33 12.59 4.19
N PRO A 595 10.26 12.95 4.91
CA PRO A 595 9.42 11.99 5.61
C PRO A 595 8.82 10.97 4.63
N ARG A 596 8.82 9.70 5.04
CA ARG A 596 8.20 8.60 4.29
C ARG A 596 7.18 7.86 5.13
N THR A 597 6.21 7.26 4.46
CA THR A 597 5.29 6.33 5.08
C THR A 597 6.02 5.02 5.41
N SER A 598 5.42 4.18 6.23
CA SER A 598 5.96 2.84 6.54
C SER A 598 6.07 1.93 5.30
N SER A 599 5.31 2.24 4.24
CA SER A 599 5.43 1.60 2.91
C SER A 599 6.49 2.22 2.01
N GLY A 600 7.25 3.21 2.50
CA GLY A 600 8.33 3.87 1.75
C GLY A 600 7.89 5.00 0.81
N LYS A 601 6.60 5.36 0.77
CA LYS A 601 6.07 6.47 -0.04
C LYS A 601 6.47 7.83 0.55
N ILE A 602 6.58 8.85 -0.30
CA ILE A 602 6.75 10.24 0.16
C ILE A 602 5.51 10.66 0.96
N ALA A 603 5.72 11.06 2.21
CA ALA A 603 4.66 11.59 3.07
C ALA A 603 4.56 13.12 2.87
N ARG A 604 3.98 13.58 1.74
CA ARG A 604 3.94 15.00 1.33
C ARG A 604 3.39 15.91 2.42
N ARG A 605 2.32 15.50 3.11
CA ARG A 605 1.75 16.30 4.21
C ARG A 605 2.69 16.45 5.39
N ALA A 606 3.36 15.37 5.78
CA ALA A 606 4.37 15.44 6.84
C ALA A 606 5.57 16.28 6.40
N CYS A 607 5.96 16.19 5.11
CA CYS A 607 6.99 17.03 4.54
C CYS A 607 6.58 18.52 4.52
N LYS A 608 5.34 18.83 4.10
CA LYS A 608 4.77 20.20 4.15
C LYS A 608 4.76 20.74 5.59
N ALA A 609 4.30 19.95 6.55
CA ALA A 609 4.28 20.36 7.96
C ALA A 609 5.71 20.64 8.48
N ALA A 610 6.64 19.72 8.23
CA ALA A 610 8.03 19.88 8.65
C ALA A 610 8.74 21.05 7.94
N TYR A 611 8.36 21.36 6.69
CA TYR A 611 8.82 22.54 5.97
C TYR A 611 8.33 23.84 6.65
N ILE A 612 7.04 23.95 6.92
CA ILE A 612 6.43 25.13 7.59
C ILE A 612 7.02 25.31 8.99
N GLU A 613 7.22 24.22 9.74
CA GLU A 613 7.79 24.23 11.09
C GLU A 613 9.32 24.42 11.12
N GLY A 614 10.00 24.38 9.96
CA GLY A 614 11.46 24.47 9.85
C GLY A 614 12.21 23.28 10.47
N THR A 615 11.57 22.11 10.59
CA THR A 615 12.11 20.94 11.31
C THR A 615 12.75 19.89 10.40
N LEU A 616 12.84 20.13 9.08
CA LEU A 616 13.53 19.22 8.16
C LEU A 616 15.01 19.12 8.51
N ARG A 617 15.52 17.89 8.55
CA ARG A 617 16.93 17.63 8.94
C ARG A 617 17.89 18.32 7.99
N GLY A 618 18.87 19.06 8.57
CA GLY A 618 19.96 19.68 7.82
C GLY A 618 19.87 21.19 7.67
N GLY A 619 18.84 21.82 8.23
CA GLY A 619 18.66 23.27 8.17
C GLY A 619 18.33 23.76 6.76
N TYR A 620 17.87 24.99 6.69
CA TYR A 620 17.60 25.66 5.43
C TYR A 620 18.88 25.85 4.62
N GLN A 621 19.01 25.14 3.50
CA GLN A 621 19.86 25.56 2.40
C GLN A 621 18.94 26.16 1.34
N GLN A 622 18.55 27.41 1.59
CA GLN A 622 17.67 28.10 0.70
C GLN A 622 18.40 28.59 -0.53
N THR A 623 17.72 28.53 -1.64
CA THR A 623 18.18 29.08 -2.88
C THR A 623 17.55 30.46 -3.05
N ALA A 624 18.40 31.48 -3.22
CA ALA A 624 17.94 32.81 -3.54
C ALA A 624 17.02 32.80 -4.78
N PHE A 625 15.96 33.60 -4.76
CA PHE A 625 15.21 33.89 -5.98
C PHE A 625 16.12 34.64 -6.96
N PRO A 626 15.95 34.44 -8.29
CA PRO A 626 16.85 35.00 -9.29
C PRO A 626 17.08 36.52 -9.20
N ASP A 627 16.17 37.27 -8.59
CA ASP A 627 16.19 38.73 -8.49
C ASP A 627 16.61 39.25 -7.11
N ALA A 628 17.02 38.38 -6.17
CA ALA A 628 17.46 38.80 -4.86
C ALA A 628 18.99 38.93 -4.83
N GLU A 629 19.51 40.16 -4.67
CA GLU A 629 20.90 40.34 -4.27
C GLU A 629 21.08 39.72 -2.88
N LEU A 630 22.04 38.83 -2.75
CA LEU A 630 22.41 38.25 -1.45
C LEU A 630 22.88 39.42 -0.54
N PRO A 631 22.41 39.50 0.70
CA PRO A 631 23.03 40.43 1.66
C PRO A 631 24.48 39.96 1.92
N ASP A 632 25.42 40.90 1.93
CA ASP A 632 26.86 40.74 2.20
C ASP A 632 27.15 40.04 3.54
#